data_ad12e0562630e0d3f644b92352de388f
#
_entry.id   ad12e0562630e0d3f644b92352de388f
#
_cell.length_a   1.000
_cell.length_b   1.000
_cell.length_c   1.000
_cell.angle_alpha   90.00
_cell.angle_beta   90.00
_cell.angle_gamma   90.00
#
_symmetry.space_group_name_H-M   'P 1'
#
loop_
_entity.id
_entity.type
_entity.pdbx_description
1 polymer ?
#
loop_
_entity_poly.entity_id
_entity_poly.type
_entity_poly.pdbx_seq_one_letter_code
_entity_poly.pdbx_strand_id
1 'polypeptide(L)'
;TGPTDDITGGGNYIYTEASDPRDQGDEAVIYSDSIDISSLSNPELNFYYHMYGDDMGDLDIEIFDGSSYANIFTLSGDQGDQWYEQNISINNTSNVVIFRLTGTIGGDYSGDIAIDNFEVREAPTCPKILLSSVNASNISSSGVELSWTAGGNETAWNIEYGPSGFTQNTGTMISVSSNPYT
;
A
#
# COMPACT_ATOMS: atom_id res chain seq x y z
N THR A 1 -17.35 -7.24 -4.81
CA THR A 1 -16.04 -7.76 -4.42
C THR A 1 -15.22 -6.80 -3.56
N GLY A 2 -15.72 -5.59 -3.29
CA GLY A 2 -15.05 -4.62 -2.42
C GLY A 2 -14.94 -5.06 -0.95
N PRO A 3 -14.18 -4.34 -0.12
CA PRO A 3 -14.02 -4.65 1.29
C PRO A 3 -15.32 -4.48 2.07
N THR A 4 -15.47 -5.21 3.16
CA THR A 4 -16.69 -5.18 4.00
C THR A 4 -16.75 -3.94 4.91
N ASP A 5 -15.63 -3.27 5.14
CA ASP A 5 -15.51 -2.06 5.96
C ASP A 5 -14.25 -1.27 5.55
N ASP A 6 -14.11 -0.04 6.02
CA ASP A 6 -12.90 0.76 5.86
C ASP A 6 -11.74 0.19 6.71
N ILE A 7 -10.52 0.74 6.54
CA ILE A 7 -9.33 0.25 7.29
C ILE A 7 -9.43 0.48 8.80
N THR A 8 -10.23 1.44 9.24
CA THR A 8 -10.39 1.79 10.66
C THR A 8 -11.55 1.08 11.36
N GLY A 9 -12.50 0.53 10.60
CA GLY A 9 -13.71 -0.10 11.06
C GLY A 9 -14.82 0.90 11.42
N GLY A 10 -15.78 1.08 10.53
CA GLY A 10 -16.96 1.94 10.70
C GLY A 10 -16.85 3.35 10.12
N GLY A 11 -15.87 3.60 9.24
CA GLY A 11 -15.73 4.83 8.47
C GLY A 11 -16.27 4.74 7.05
N ASN A 12 -15.60 5.37 6.11
CA ASN A 12 -15.91 5.34 4.68
C ASN A 12 -14.63 5.24 3.87
N TYR A 13 -14.72 4.60 2.73
CA TYR A 13 -13.67 4.54 1.71
C TYR A 13 -14.25 4.93 0.35
N ILE A 14 -13.41 5.19 -0.62
CA ILE A 14 -13.80 5.36 -2.03
C ILE A 14 -13.54 4.09 -2.80
N TYR A 15 -14.36 3.80 -3.82
CA TYR A 15 -14.15 2.64 -4.68
C TYR A 15 -14.65 2.87 -6.10
N THR A 16 -14.13 2.07 -7.04
CA THR A 16 -14.67 1.97 -8.39
C THR A 16 -15.77 0.92 -8.38
N GLU A 17 -16.90 1.22 -9.05
CA GLU A 17 -17.98 0.24 -9.26
C GLU A 17 -17.78 -0.42 -10.63
N ALA A 18 -17.45 -1.71 -10.64
CA ALA A 18 -17.16 -2.46 -11.86
C ALA A 18 -18.38 -3.15 -12.49
N SER A 19 -19.54 -3.14 -11.82
CA SER A 19 -20.76 -3.78 -12.33
C SER A 19 -21.38 -3.01 -13.52
N ASP A 20 -22.25 -3.71 -14.29
CA ASP A 20 -23.05 -3.12 -15.35
C ASP A 20 -23.64 -1.75 -14.96
N PRO A 21 -23.59 -0.76 -15.85
CA PRO A 21 -23.27 -0.78 -17.28
C PRO A 21 -21.80 -0.44 -17.65
N ARG A 22 -20.84 -0.82 -16.80
CA ARG A 22 -19.42 -0.59 -17.07
C ARG A 22 -18.83 -1.67 -17.95
N ASP A 23 -17.89 -1.24 -18.81
CA ASP A 23 -17.17 -2.15 -19.71
C ASP A 23 -15.69 -2.23 -19.30
N GLN A 24 -15.05 -3.33 -19.68
CA GLN A 24 -13.60 -3.49 -19.53
C GLN A 24 -12.85 -2.31 -20.17
N GLY A 25 -11.95 -1.70 -19.40
CA GLY A 25 -11.17 -0.54 -19.82
C GLY A 25 -11.84 0.81 -19.53
N ASP A 26 -13.06 0.82 -18.97
CA ASP A 26 -13.62 2.06 -18.42
C ASP A 26 -12.76 2.58 -17.26
N GLU A 27 -12.60 3.90 -17.20
CA GLU A 27 -11.77 4.56 -16.17
C GLU A 27 -12.60 5.39 -15.20
N ALA A 28 -12.30 5.25 -13.92
CA ALA A 28 -12.73 6.18 -12.89
C ALA A 28 -11.54 7.05 -12.46
N VAL A 29 -11.63 8.35 -12.68
CA VAL A 29 -10.53 9.29 -12.42
C VAL A 29 -10.92 10.31 -11.37
N ILE A 30 -10.10 10.46 -10.33
CA ILE A 30 -10.23 11.51 -9.33
C ILE A 30 -8.94 12.30 -9.18
N TYR A 31 -9.05 13.53 -8.71
CA TYR A 31 -7.93 14.42 -8.45
C TYR A 31 -7.98 14.88 -6.99
N SER A 32 -6.81 14.99 -6.36
CA SER A 32 -6.71 15.70 -5.09
C SER A 32 -6.82 17.20 -5.29
N ASP A 33 -7.12 17.94 -4.24
CA ASP A 33 -6.78 19.37 -4.18
C ASP A 33 -5.26 19.56 -4.27
N SER A 34 -4.83 20.80 -4.45
CA SER A 34 -3.41 21.15 -4.38
C SER A 34 -2.91 21.05 -2.94
N ILE A 35 -1.83 20.32 -2.73
CA ILE A 35 -1.23 20.03 -1.42
C ILE A 35 0.11 20.73 -1.33
N ASP A 36 0.27 21.63 -0.33
CA ASP A 36 1.55 22.28 -0.04
C ASP A 36 2.42 21.37 0.84
N ILE A 37 3.54 20.93 0.28
CA ILE A 37 4.53 20.05 0.92
C ILE A 37 5.80 20.81 1.37
N SER A 38 5.82 22.13 1.30
CA SER A 38 7.00 22.97 1.60
C SER A 38 7.50 22.86 3.04
N SER A 39 6.65 22.45 3.97
CA SER A 39 7.00 22.22 5.38
C SER A 39 7.55 20.83 5.67
N LEU A 40 7.48 19.90 4.72
CA LEU A 40 7.94 18.52 4.87
C LEU A 40 9.39 18.41 4.39
N SER A 41 10.22 17.70 5.15
CA SER A 41 11.62 17.44 4.81
C SER A 41 11.77 16.16 3.97
N ASN A 42 10.94 15.17 4.26
CA ASN A 42 10.87 13.89 3.55
C ASN A 42 9.40 13.56 3.29
N PRO A 43 8.74 14.24 2.33
CA PRO A 43 7.34 13.99 2.07
C PRO A 43 7.12 12.59 1.51
N GLU A 44 6.09 11.92 2.02
CA GLU A 44 5.60 10.65 1.46
C GLU A 44 4.09 10.69 1.28
N LEU A 45 3.60 9.99 0.25
CA LEU A 45 2.22 9.63 0.09
C LEU A 45 1.99 8.30 0.81
N ASN A 46 1.02 8.26 1.71
CA ASN A 46 0.52 7.05 2.36
C ASN A 46 -0.94 6.84 2.00
N PHE A 47 -1.32 5.61 1.69
CA PHE A 47 -2.70 5.23 1.45
C PHE A 47 -2.89 3.73 1.66
N TYR A 48 -4.15 3.32 1.78
CA TYR A 48 -4.53 1.92 1.77
C TYR A 48 -5.29 1.61 0.50
N TYR A 49 -5.06 0.42 -0.05
CA TYR A 49 -5.82 -0.10 -1.18
C TYR A 49 -6.35 -1.50 -0.91
N HIS A 50 -7.46 -1.83 -1.55
CA HIS A 50 -8.05 -3.16 -1.57
C HIS A 50 -8.41 -3.49 -3.02
N MET A 51 -7.85 -4.56 -3.54
CA MET A 51 -8.03 -5.03 -4.91
C MET A 51 -8.20 -6.55 -4.88
N TYR A 52 -9.45 -7.01 -4.85
CA TYR A 52 -9.79 -8.43 -4.74
C TYR A 52 -10.85 -8.84 -5.74
N GLY A 53 -10.54 -9.85 -6.55
CA GLY A 53 -11.46 -10.47 -7.50
C GLY A 53 -10.78 -10.94 -8.78
N ASP A 54 -11.43 -11.89 -9.45
CA ASP A 54 -10.88 -12.55 -10.65
C ASP A 54 -10.78 -11.60 -11.87
N ASP A 55 -11.60 -10.55 -11.91
CA ASP A 55 -11.68 -9.57 -12.99
C ASP A 55 -11.05 -8.23 -12.63
N MET A 56 -10.10 -8.24 -11.70
CA MET A 56 -9.46 -7.03 -11.21
C MET A 56 -8.71 -6.30 -12.33
N GLY A 57 -8.91 -5.00 -12.39
CA GLY A 57 -8.21 -4.10 -13.31
C GLY A 57 -6.95 -3.48 -12.73
N ASP A 58 -6.70 -2.21 -13.08
CA ASP A 58 -5.47 -1.50 -12.75
C ASP A 58 -5.75 -0.27 -11.88
N LEU A 59 -4.85 -0.01 -10.93
CA LEU A 59 -4.80 1.22 -10.15
C LEU A 59 -3.53 1.98 -10.49
N ASP A 60 -3.67 3.19 -11.04
CA ASP A 60 -2.58 4.12 -11.29
C ASP A 60 -2.68 5.35 -10.40
N ILE A 61 -1.54 5.77 -9.86
CA ILE A 61 -1.43 7.06 -9.17
C ILE A 61 -0.31 7.86 -9.82
N GLU A 62 -0.66 9.10 -10.18
CA GLU A 62 0.25 10.04 -10.80
C GLU A 62 0.34 11.30 -9.94
N ILE A 63 1.49 11.96 -9.98
CA ILE A 63 1.75 13.23 -9.30
C ILE A 63 2.01 14.33 -10.34
N PHE A 64 1.38 15.50 -10.16
CA PHE A 64 1.65 16.71 -10.93
C PHE A 64 2.71 17.53 -10.21
N ASP A 65 3.78 17.86 -10.92
CA ASP A 65 4.95 18.57 -10.39
C ASP A 65 4.95 20.08 -10.70
N GLY A 66 3.81 20.60 -11.21
CA GLY A 66 3.68 21.97 -11.70
C GLY A 66 3.89 22.09 -13.22
N SER A 67 4.30 21.02 -13.92
CA SER A 67 4.51 21.00 -15.37
C SER A 67 3.81 19.83 -16.06
N SER A 68 3.89 18.64 -15.47
CA SER A 68 3.34 17.39 -16.02
C SER A 68 2.94 16.41 -14.95
N TYR A 69 2.09 15.45 -15.31
CA TYR A 69 1.83 14.27 -14.49
C TYR A 69 2.89 13.21 -14.74
N ALA A 70 3.41 12.65 -13.66
CA ALA A 70 4.34 11.52 -13.68
C ALA A 70 3.70 10.35 -12.90
N ASN A 71 3.71 9.15 -13.46
CA ASN A 71 3.26 7.97 -12.76
C ASN A 71 4.23 7.64 -11.61
N ILE A 72 3.69 7.40 -10.41
CA ILE A 72 4.43 7.06 -9.19
C ILE A 72 4.03 5.71 -8.63
N PHE A 73 2.91 5.15 -9.08
CA PHE A 73 2.43 3.85 -8.63
C PHE A 73 1.51 3.23 -9.70
N THR A 74 1.74 1.97 -9.99
CA THR A 74 0.86 1.12 -10.81
C THR A 74 0.73 -0.23 -10.15
N LEU A 75 -0.49 -0.71 -10.03
CA LEU A 75 -0.79 -2.04 -9.52
C LEU A 75 -1.90 -2.68 -10.35
N SER A 76 -1.71 -3.94 -10.75
CA SER A 76 -2.62 -4.67 -11.63
C SER A 76 -3.06 -5.97 -11.01
N GLY A 77 -4.30 -6.36 -11.25
CA GLY A 77 -4.85 -7.67 -10.92
C GLY A 77 -5.15 -7.88 -9.43
N ASP A 78 -5.57 -9.09 -9.14
CA ASP A 78 -5.99 -9.52 -7.80
C ASP A 78 -4.84 -9.47 -6.79
N GLN A 79 -5.07 -8.81 -5.65
CA GLN A 79 -4.12 -8.69 -4.54
C GLN A 79 -4.57 -9.49 -3.30
N GLY A 80 -5.74 -10.11 -3.35
CA GLY A 80 -6.35 -10.81 -2.23
C GLY A 80 -7.28 -9.94 -1.38
N ASP A 81 -8.12 -10.61 -0.58
CA ASP A 81 -9.20 -10.00 0.20
C ASP A 81 -8.68 -9.38 1.50
N GLN A 82 -7.91 -8.30 1.39
CA GLN A 82 -7.43 -7.52 2.53
C GLN A 82 -6.99 -6.12 2.10
N TRP A 83 -6.98 -5.19 3.07
CA TRP A 83 -6.38 -3.87 2.90
C TRP A 83 -4.85 -3.94 2.97
N TYR A 84 -4.19 -3.28 2.03
CA TYR A 84 -2.74 -3.11 2.00
C TYR A 84 -2.35 -1.65 2.18
N GLU A 85 -1.39 -1.39 3.06
CA GLU A 85 -0.76 -0.08 3.20
C GLU A 85 0.30 0.10 2.13
N GLN A 86 0.31 1.28 1.49
CA GLN A 86 1.33 1.68 0.55
C GLN A 86 1.95 3.02 0.96
N ASN A 87 3.26 3.09 0.89
CA ASN A 87 4.05 4.30 1.15
C ASN A 87 4.90 4.62 -0.08
N ILE A 88 4.86 5.86 -0.55
CA ILE A 88 5.60 6.32 -1.74
C ILE A 88 6.32 7.61 -1.40
N SER A 89 7.65 7.62 -1.45
CA SER A 89 8.43 8.85 -1.26
C SER A 89 8.17 9.85 -2.37
N ILE A 90 7.86 11.08 -2.02
CA ILE A 90 7.61 12.16 -2.98
C ILE A 90 8.94 12.88 -3.24
N ASN A 91 9.60 12.51 -4.34
CA ASN A 91 10.85 13.12 -4.79
C ASN A 91 10.55 14.21 -5.83
N ASN A 92 9.86 15.27 -5.43
CA ASN A 92 9.41 16.34 -6.31
C ASN A 92 10.17 17.64 -6.03
N THR A 93 10.39 18.43 -7.09
CA THR A 93 11.01 19.76 -7.01
C THR A 93 10.00 20.86 -6.72
N SER A 94 8.71 20.62 -6.89
CA SER A 94 7.64 21.55 -6.57
C SER A 94 7.26 21.47 -5.09
N ASN A 95 7.02 22.62 -4.47
CA ASN A 95 6.45 22.70 -3.13
C ASN A 95 4.95 22.42 -3.07
N VAL A 96 4.29 22.34 -4.23
CA VAL A 96 2.87 22.05 -4.34
C VAL A 96 2.67 20.91 -5.32
N VAL A 97 1.88 19.91 -4.91
CA VAL A 97 1.58 18.72 -5.69
C VAL A 97 0.08 18.51 -5.82
N ILE A 98 -0.34 17.83 -6.88
CA ILE A 98 -1.70 17.34 -7.09
C ILE A 98 -1.58 15.87 -7.51
N PHE A 99 -2.41 15.00 -6.96
CA PHE A 99 -2.47 13.60 -7.36
C PHE A 99 -3.63 13.37 -8.31
N ARG A 100 -3.42 12.47 -9.26
CA ARG A 100 -4.45 11.88 -10.10
C ARG A 100 -4.47 10.38 -9.84
N LEU A 101 -5.62 9.87 -9.43
CA LEU A 101 -5.85 8.46 -9.21
C LEU A 101 -6.76 7.96 -10.32
N THR A 102 -6.35 6.90 -10.99
CA THR A 102 -7.12 6.25 -12.06
C THR A 102 -7.32 4.79 -11.70
N GLY A 103 -8.58 4.38 -11.54
CA GLY A 103 -8.97 2.99 -11.48
C GLY A 103 -9.52 2.55 -12.83
N THR A 104 -8.89 1.57 -13.46
CA THR A 104 -9.34 1.00 -14.74
C THR A 104 -10.10 -0.29 -14.48
N ILE A 105 -11.32 -0.41 -15.00
CA ILE A 105 -12.16 -1.61 -14.86
C ILE A 105 -11.52 -2.78 -15.61
N GLY A 106 -11.42 -3.93 -14.96
CA GLY A 106 -10.91 -5.17 -15.52
C GLY A 106 -11.94 -5.93 -16.36
N GLY A 107 -12.20 -7.20 -16.06
CA GLY A 107 -13.04 -8.04 -16.90
C GLY A 107 -14.55 -7.91 -16.69
N ASP A 108 -15.00 -7.86 -15.43
CA ASP A 108 -16.42 -7.94 -15.05
C ASP A 108 -16.60 -7.41 -13.61
N TYR A 109 -17.81 -7.60 -13.02
CA TYR A 109 -18.26 -7.09 -11.72
C TYR A 109 -17.38 -7.45 -10.51
N SER A 110 -16.48 -8.39 -10.64
CA SER A 110 -15.57 -8.79 -9.55
C SER A 110 -14.25 -8.02 -9.55
N GLY A 111 -14.28 -6.75 -9.94
CA GLY A 111 -13.09 -5.91 -10.12
C GLY A 111 -13.11 -4.56 -9.39
N ASP A 112 -13.81 -4.44 -8.26
CA ASP A 112 -13.87 -3.17 -7.51
C ASP A 112 -12.52 -2.84 -6.86
N ILE A 113 -12.01 -1.65 -7.15
CA ILE A 113 -10.77 -1.12 -6.56
C ILE A 113 -11.18 -0.13 -5.47
N ALA A 114 -10.74 -0.35 -4.23
CA ALA A 114 -11.01 0.56 -3.12
C ALA A 114 -9.73 1.22 -2.60
N ILE A 115 -9.86 2.48 -2.16
CA ILE A 115 -8.79 3.30 -1.57
C ILE A 115 -9.30 3.96 -0.29
N ASP A 116 -8.45 4.00 0.73
CA ASP A 116 -8.73 4.61 2.00
C ASP A 116 -7.49 5.32 2.59
N ASN A 117 -7.71 6.23 3.53
CA ASN A 117 -6.68 6.98 4.27
C ASN A 117 -5.59 7.60 3.38
N PHE A 118 -5.98 8.20 2.25
CA PHE A 118 -5.05 8.85 1.32
C PHE A 118 -4.52 10.14 1.94
N GLU A 119 -3.24 10.16 2.33
CA GLU A 119 -2.62 11.31 2.98
C GLU A 119 -1.19 11.59 2.49
N VAL A 120 -0.78 12.87 2.55
CA VAL A 120 0.61 13.27 2.39
C VAL A 120 1.15 13.71 3.75
N ARG A 121 2.27 13.14 4.15
CA ARG A 121 2.86 13.36 5.48
C ARG A 121 4.38 13.40 5.44
N GLU A 122 4.99 13.80 6.55
CA GLU A 122 6.42 13.56 6.77
C GLU A 122 6.67 12.07 6.94
N ALA A 123 7.59 11.50 6.15
CA ALA A 123 7.97 10.11 6.28
C ALA A 123 8.51 9.82 7.69
N PRO A 124 8.07 8.74 8.35
CA PRO A 124 8.57 8.42 9.68
C PRO A 124 10.08 8.15 9.63
N THR A 125 10.80 8.58 10.66
CA THR A 125 12.25 8.36 10.77
C THR A 125 12.63 6.89 10.98
N CYS A 126 11.65 6.06 11.37
CA CYS A 126 11.76 4.62 11.46
C CYS A 126 10.49 4.01 10.84
N PRO A 127 10.43 3.90 9.51
CA PRO A 127 9.23 3.40 8.82
C PRO A 127 8.99 1.93 9.14
N LYS A 128 7.71 1.56 9.19
CA LYS A 128 7.32 0.16 9.35
C LYS A 128 7.75 -0.67 8.14
N ILE A 129 8.11 -1.92 8.38
CA ILE A 129 8.18 -2.91 7.33
C ILE A 129 6.76 -3.23 6.89
N LEU A 130 6.47 -3.10 5.59
CA LEU A 130 5.18 -3.48 5.04
C LEU A 130 4.98 -5.00 5.13
N LEU A 131 3.83 -5.43 5.62
CA LEU A 131 3.52 -6.86 5.75
C LEU A 131 3.61 -7.60 4.40
N SER A 132 3.21 -6.96 3.32
CA SER A 132 3.32 -7.49 1.96
C SER A 132 4.74 -7.79 1.49
N SER A 133 5.75 -7.18 2.12
CA SER A 133 7.17 -7.43 1.81
C SER A 133 7.80 -8.57 2.64
N VAL A 134 7.10 -9.03 3.68
CA VAL A 134 7.62 -10.11 4.54
C VAL A 134 7.39 -11.46 3.88
N ASN A 135 8.48 -12.20 3.70
CA ASN A 135 8.44 -13.54 3.10
C ASN A 135 9.09 -14.56 4.02
N ALA A 136 8.48 -15.74 4.13
CA ALA A 136 8.99 -16.89 4.84
C ALA A 136 9.35 -18.00 3.85
N SER A 137 10.61 -18.42 3.86
CA SER A 137 11.14 -19.46 2.98
C SER A 137 11.95 -20.50 3.78
N ASN A 138 12.41 -21.55 3.14
CA ASN A 138 13.23 -22.59 3.74
C ASN A 138 12.64 -23.17 5.05
N ILE A 139 11.31 -23.30 5.10
CA ILE A 139 10.59 -23.75 6.31
C ILE A 139 10.93 -25.21 6.60
N SER A 140 11.37 -25.47 7.83
CA SER A 140 11.71 -26.81 8.33
C SER A 140 11.16 -27.04 9.74
N SER A 141 11.37 -28.21 10.31
CA SER A 141 10.98 -28.49 11.70
C SER A 141 11.84 -27.74 12.74
N SER A 142 12.96 -27.15 12.34
CA SER A 142 13.92 -26.49 13.23
C SER A 142 14.14 -24.99 12.93
N GLY A 143 13.59 -24.46 11.84
CA GLY A 143 13.79 -23.06 11.48
C GLY A 143 13.04 -22.63 10.24
N VAL A 144 13.09 -21.32 10.01
CA VAL A 144 12.53 -20.63 8.86
C VAL A 144 13.47 -19.50 8.46
N GLU A 145 13.62 -19.25 7.20
CA GLU A 145 14.28 -18.05 6.71
C GLU A 145 13.23 -16.97 6.51
N LEU A 146 13.43 -15.79 7.12
CA LEU A 146 12.60 -14.60 6.95
C LEU A 146 13.35 -13.56 6.14
N SER A 147 12.66 -12.97 5.18
CA SER A 147 13.15 -11.82 4.44
C SER A 147 12.07 -10.75 4.35
N TRP A 148 12.47 -9.50 4.19
CA TRP A 148 11.58 -8.34 4.08
C TRP A 148 12.26 -7.21 3.32
N THR A 149 11.49 -6.25 2.83
CA THR A 149 12.04 -4.99 2.34
C THR A 149 12.18 -4.03 3.52
N ALA A 150 13.36 -3.46 3.74
CA ALA A 150 13.57 -2.42 4.74
C ALA A 150 12.65 -1.22 4.45
N GLY A 151 12.08 -0.62 5.46
CA GLY A 151 11.23 0.57 5.30
C GLY A 151 12.04 1.82 4.94
N GLY A 152 13.33 1.85 5.32
CA GLY A 152 14.25 2.95 5.05
C GLY A 152 15.71 2.49 5.10
N ASN A 153 16.55 3.19 5.84
CA ASN A 153 17.99 2.92 5.97
C ASN A 153 18.33 2.08 7.22
N GLU A 154 17.38 1.33 7.74
CA GLU A 154 17.57 0.49 8.91
C GLU A 154 18.58 -0.63 8.64
N THR A 155 19.43 -0.89 9.61
CA THR A 155 20.43 -1.96 9.59
C THR A 155 20.22 -2.97 10.71
N ALA A 156 19.17 -2.82 11.52
CA ALA A 156 18.81 -3.73 12.58
C ALA A 156 17.29 -3.75 12.80
N TRP A 157 16.77 -4.90 13.16
CA TRP A 157 15.34 -5.14 13.34
C TRP A 157 15.10 -6.00 14.57
N ASN A 158 13.89 -5.89 15.13
CA ASN A 158 13.40 -6.79 16.15
C ASN A 158 12.35 -7.74 15.51
N ILE A 159 12.58 -9.03 15.63
CA ILE A 159 11.64 -10.07 15.22
C ILE A 159 10.99 -10.63 16.49
N GLU A 160 9.67 -10.67 16.51
CA GLU A 160 8.89 -11.34 17.53
C GLU A 160 8.27 -12.61 16.94
N TYR A 161 8.40 -13.72 17.64
CA TYR A 161 7.80 -14.98 17.21
C TYR A 161 7.20 -15.76 18.39
N GLY A 162 6.25 -16.63 18.10
CA GLY A 162 5.53 -17.41 19.10
C GLY A 162 4.70 -18.53 18.49
N PRO A 163 3.95 -19.26 19.31
CA PRO A 163 2.97 -20.25 18.82
C PRO A 163 1.93 -19.57 17.90
N SER A 164 1.34 -20.33 16.99
CA SER A 164 0.27 -19.81 16.13
C SER A 164 -0.81 -19.12 16.94
N GLY A 165 -1.16 -17.88 16.55
CA GLY A 165 -2.17 -17.07 17.23
C GLY A 165 -1.65 -16.35 18.50
N PHE A 166 -0.34 -16.25 18.75
CA PHE A 166 0.17 -15.47 19.87
C PHE A 166 -0.21 -13.97 19.72
N THR A 167 -0.38 -13.30 20.84
CA THR A 167 -0.68 -11.87 20.85
C THR A 167 0.62 -11.08 20.75
N GLN A 168 0.65 -10.02 19.95
CA GLN A 168 1.79 -9.11 19.83
C GLN A 168 2.26 -8.63 21.21
N ASN A 169 3.56 -8.54 21.42
CA ASN A 169 4.26 -8.23 22.66
C ASN A 169 4.20 -9.35 23.74
N THR A 170 3.81 -10.58 23.38
CA THR A 170 3.82 -11.74 24.28
C THR A 170 4.72 -12.86 23.78
N GLY A 171 5.31 -12.72 22.60
CA GLY A 171 6.21 -13.70 22.00
C GLY A 171 7.66 -13.56 22.45
N THR A 172 8.52 -14.35 21.83
CA THR A 172 9.96 -14.25 22.00
C THR A 172 10.52 -13.19 21.07
N MET A 173 11.25 -12.20 21.61
CA MET A 173 11.87 -11.12 20.84
C MET A 173 13.34 -11.42 20.58
N ILE A 174 13.78 -11.25 19.34
CA ILE A 174 15.19 -11.28 18.94
C ILE A 174 15.56 -10.05 18.14
N SER A 175 16.76 -9.54 18.34
CA SER A 175 17.31 -8.43 17.55
C SER A 175 18.24 -9.00 16.47
N VAL A 176 18.07 -8.59 15.23
CA VAL A 176 18.81 -9.09 14.07
C VAL A 176 19.37 -7.91 13.26
N SER A 177 20.50 -8.13 12.60
CA SER A 177 21.16 -7.16 11.72
C SER A 177 21.43 -7.72 10.31
N SER A 178 20.86 -8.89 10.01
CA SER A 178 20.91 -9.49 8.67
C SER A 178 19.50 -9.65 8.10
N ASN A 179 19.36 -9.45 6.81
CA ASN A 179 18.14 -9.68 6.03
C ASN A 179 18.59 -10.29 4.69
N PRO A 180 18.25 -11.54 4.41
CA PRO A 180 17.41 -12.46 5.20
C PRO A 180 18.05 -12.92 6.52
N TYR A 181 17.21 -13.42 7.42
CA TYR A 181 17.56 -14.01 8.72
C TYR A 181 17.02 -15.44 8.86
N THR A 182 17.85 -16.37 9.42
CA THR A 182 17.49 -17.79 9.62
C THR A 182 17.64 -18.17 11.07
#